data_4e9d7aeca6a0d6a553375bc1ef652755
#
_entry.id   4e9d7aeca6a0d6a553375bc1ef652755
#
_cell.length_a   1.000
_cell.length_b   1.000
_cell.length_c   1.000
_cell.angle_alpha   90.00
_cell.angle_beta   90.00
_cell.angle_gamma   90.00
#
_symmetry.space_group_name_H-M   'P 1'
#
loop_
_entity.id
_entity.type
_entity.pdbx_description
1 polymer ?
#
loop_
_entity_poly.entity_id
_entity_poly.type
_entity_poly.pdbx_seq_one_letter_code
_entity_poly.pdbx_strand_id
1 'polypeptide(L)'
;MSQFPDAKQLFTTVTEDGKSILSIEPYAVPEPKEHEVVVQMEAVPINPSDLGLLTAAANMDTVRSETVDGHPALVADVEPAMQPFFKGRAGKKLAAGNEGAGKVVAAGSSDAAQALMGKTVTIVGGEMYRTHRVMPAMMCVPLPEGAPAKEGASLFVNPMTAQGFINTMRAEGHEGLVHTAAASNLGQMLAKLCLKEGVPLVAIVRSDAQKKILTDIGLTHVIDSTKDDFMDKLIAALAETGATLGFDAIGGGKMASYILTAMEKAAAVRGAEFSVYGSTV
;
A
#
# COMPACT_ATOMS: atom_id res chain seq x y z
N MET A 1 -16.60 -32.02 9.79
CA MET A 1 -15.14 -31.78 9.63
C MET A 1 -15.00 -30.63 8.65
N SER A 2 -14.02 -29.73 8.85
CA SER A 2 -13.80 -28.61 7.90
C SER A 2 -13.48 -29.16 6.51
N GLN A 3 -14.05 -28.58 5.46
CA GLN A 3 -13.74 -28.91 4.07
C GLN A 3 -12.24 -28.63 3.74
N PHE A 4 -11.59 -27.78 4.53
CA PHE A 4 -10.20 -27.35 4.35
C PHE A 4 -9.42 -27.59 5.67
N PRO A 5 -9.03 -28.83 6.01
CA PRO A 5 -8.43 -29.19 7.30
C PRO A 5 -7.03 -28.58 7.51
N ASP A 6 -6.30 -28.27 6.43
CA ASP A 6 -4.95 -27.72 6.49
C ASP A 6 -4.92 -26.18 6.37
N ALA A 7 -6.09 -25.54 6.49
CA ALA A 7 -6.16 -24.08 6.37
C ALA A 7 -5.41 -23.40 7.52
N LYS A 8 -4.63 -22.36 7.16
CA LYS A 8 -3.77 -21.59 8.07
C LYS A 8 -3.96 -20.10 7.87
N GLN A 9 -3.66 -19.36 8.93
CA GLN A 9 -3.69 -17.91 8.94
C GLN A 9 -2.50 -17.36 9.71
N LEU A 10 -1.97 -16.22 9.24
CA LEU A 10 -0.99 -15.42 9.96
C LEU A 10 -1.72 -14.45 10.87
N PHE A 11 -1.28 -14.40 12.13
CA PHE A 11 -1.74 -13.46 13.12
C PHE A 11 -0.62 -12.57 13.62
N THR A 12 -0.96 -11.35 14.03
CA THR A 12 -0.08 -10.46 14.78
C THR A 12 -0.69 -10.16 16.15
N THR A 13 0.12 -10.22 17.18
CA THR A 13 -0.29 -9.93 18.57
C THR A 13 0.79 -9.07 19.22
N VAL A 14 0.39 -8.01 19.91
CA VAL A 14 1.25 -7.33 20.87
C VAL A 14 0.79 -7.76 22.26
N THR A 15 1.70 -8.31 23.05
CA THR A 15 1.38 -8.82 24.39
C THR A 15 1.43 -7.70 25.44
N GLU A 16 0.80 -7.91 26.59
CA GLU A 16 0.81 -6.95 27.70
C GLU A 16 2.22 -6.79 28.32
N ASP A 17 3.05 -7.84 28.22
CA ASP A 17 4.45 -7.83 28.68
C ASP A 17 5.43 -7.28 27.64
N GLY A 18 4.94 -6.66 26.56
CA GLY A 18 5.73 -5.91 25.61
C GLY A 18 6.46 -6.76 24.58
N LYS A 19 5.82 -7.80 24.05
CA LYS A 19 6.30 -8.59 22.91
C LYS A 19 5.41 -8.39 21.70
N SER A 20 6.01 -8.39 20.53
CA SER A 20 5.34 -8.49 19.23
C SER A 20 5.50 -9.89 18.68
N ILE A 21 4.39 -10.55 18.39
CA ILE A 21 4.35 -11.96 17.96
C ILE A 21 3.67 -12.04 16.60
N LEU A 22 4.33 -12.68 15.63
CA LEU A 22 3.74 -13.12 14.38
C LEU A 22 3.65 -14.65 14.41
N SER A 23 2.44 -15.20 14.38
CA SER A 23 2.22 -16.65 14.43
C SER A 23 1.46 -17.16 13.21
N ILE A 24 1.75 -18.40 12.79
CA ILE A 24 0.98 -19.10 11.76
C ILE A 24 0.21 -20.22 12.44
N GLU A 25 -1.11 -20.11 12.40
CA GLU A 25 -1.99 -20.99 13.16
C GLU A 25 -3.04 -21.66 12.27
N PRO A 26 -3.56 -22.83 12.66
CA PRO A 26 -4.73 -23.41 12.02
C PRO A 26 -5.91 -22.45 12.00
N TYR A 27 -6.66 -22.46 10.91
CA TYR A 27 -7.83 -21.63 10.72
C TYR A 27 -9.03 -22.48 10.29
N ALA A 28 -10.11 -22.43 11.05
CA ALA A 28 -11.36 -23.09 10.68
C ALA A 28 -12.07 -22.24 9.63
N VAL A 29 -12.03 -22.66 8.36
CA VAL A 29 -12.71 -21.97 7.26
C VAL A 29 -14.22 -22.16 7.44
N PRO A 30 -15.01 -21.06 7.60
CA PRO A 30 -16.47 -21.16 7.67
C PRO A 30 -17.05 -21.65 6.34
N GLU A 31 -18.19 -22.31 6.38
CA GLU A 31 -18.98 -22.57 5.19
C GLU A 31 -19.46 -21.23 4.58
N PRO A 32 -19.37 -21.06 3.26
CA PRO A 32 -19.84 -19.85 2.61
C PRO A 32 -21.35 -19.75 2.71
N LYS A 33 -21.86 -18.59 3.13
CA LYS A 33 -23.29 -18.29 3.10
C LYS A 33 -23.76 -18.11 1.66
N GLU A 34 -25.07 -17.94 1.45
CA GLU A 34 -25.73 -17.87 0.14
C GLU A 34 -24.99 -17.00 -0.88
N HIS A 35 -24.55 -15.79 -0.49
CA HIS A 35 -23.86 -14.82 -1.37
C HIS A 35 -22.35 -14.76 -1.16
N GLU A 36 -21.73 -15.76 -0.52
CA GLU A 36 -20.30 -15.80 -0.25
C GLU A 36 -19.59 -16.87 -1.08
N VAL A 37 -18.30 -16.69 -1.24
CA VAL A 37 -17.39 -17.66 -1.85
C VAL A 37 -16.22 -17.93 -0.93
N VAL A 38 -15.58 -19.09 -1.08
CA VAL A 38 -14.27 -19.39 -0.48
C VAL A 38 -13.21 -19.22 -1.56
N VAL A 39 -12.27 -18.31 -1.33
CA VAL A 39 -11.11 -18.10 -2.20
C VAL A 39 -9.91 -18.78 -1.59
N GLN A 40 -9.33 -19.74 -2.29
CA GLN A 40 -7.99 -20.27 -1.96
C GLN A 40 -6.97 -19.25 -2.42
N MET A 41 -6.30 -18.62 -1.46
CA MET A 41 -5.33 -17.56 -1.70
C MET A 41 -4.06 -18.12 -2.33
N GLU A 42 -3.62 -17.54 -3.45
CA GLU A 42 -2.43 -17.94 -4.19
C GLU A 42 -1.36 -16.84 -4.20
N ALA A 43 -1.77 -15.57 -4.16
CA ALA A 43 -0.86 -14.44 -4.15
C ALA A 43 -1.44 -13.27 -3.34
N VAL A 44 -0.60 -12.71 -2.46
CA VAL A 44 -0.92 -11.53 -1.66
C VAL A 44 0.28 -10.59 -1.67
N PRO A 45 0.11 -9.27 -1.85
CA PRO A 45 1.20 -8.32 -1.77
C PRO A 45 1.55 -8.02 -0.31
N ILE A 46 2.71 -7.42 -0.09
CA ILE A 46 3.08 -6.79 1.18
C ILE A 46 3.10 -5.28 0.95
N ASN A 47 2.07 -4.60 1.43
CA ASN A 47 1.99 -3.14 1.39
C ASN A 47 2.66 -2.53 2.64
N PRO A 48 3.14 -1.27 2.62
CA PRO A 48 3.69 -0.61 3.81
C PRO A 48 2.72 -0.59 5.01
N SER A 49 1.42 -0.49 4.77
CA SER A 49 0.38 -0.58 5.81
C SER A 49 0.30 -1.96 6.46
N ASP A 50 0.58 -3.03 5.71
CA ASP A 50 0.67 -4.39 6.27
C ASP A 50 1.89 -4.50 7.19
N LEU A 51 3.05 -3.97 6.79
CA LEU A 51 4.25 -3.93 7.64
C LEU A 51 3.99 -3.14 8.92
N GLY A 52 3.30 -2.00 8.82
CA GLY A 52 2.88 -1.23 9.99
C GLY A 52 2.05 -2.03 10.98
N LEU A 53 1.14 -2.90 10.51
CA LEU A 53 0.37 -3.78 11.36
C LEU A 53 1.22 -4.93 11.92
N LEU A 54 2.08 -5.53 11.10
CA LEU A 54 2.85 -6.72 11.44
C LEU A 54 4.03 -6.41 12.37
N THR A 55 4.78 -5.34 12.08
CA THR A 55 6.12 -5.12 12.68
C THR A 55 6.32 -3.77 13.35
N ALA A 56 5.37 -2.81 13.26
CA ALA A 56 5.60 -1.44 13.77
C ALA A 56 5.91 -1.35 15.27
N ALA A 57 5.47 -2.33 16.05
CA ALA A 57 5.76 -2.40 17.49
C ALA A 57 7.09 -3.09 17.80
N ALA A 58 7.69 -3.79 16.83
CA ALA A 58 8.80 -4.70 17.04
C ALA A 58 10.15 -3.98 16.95
N ASN A 59 11.02 -4.21 17.92
CA ASN A 59 12.45 -3.97 17.75
C ASN A 59 13.03 -5.12 16.90
N MET A 60 13.32 -4.82 15.62
CA MET A 60 13.73 -5.82 14.64
C MET A 60 15.07 -6.49 14.97
N ASP A 61 15.92 -5.88 15.79
CA ASP A 61 17.19 -6.46 16.23
C ASP A 61 16.99 -7.60 17.25
N THR A 62 15.79 -7.71 17.83
CA THR A 62 15.44 -8.74 18.82
C THR A 62 14.64 -9.91 18.25
N VAL A 63 14.41 -9.91 16.92
CA VAL A 63 13.61 -10.95 16.26
C VAL A 63 14.22 -12.33 16.43
N ARG A 64 13.41 -13.28 16.88
CA ARG A 64 13.78 -14.68 17.08
C ARG A 64 12.63 -15.60 16.72
N SER A 65 12.97 -16.83 16.32
CA SER A 65 11.99 -17.88 16.07
C SER A 65 11.66 -18.62 17.39
N GLU A 66 10.39 -18.74 17.70
CA GLU A 66 9.89 -19.44 18.88
C GLU A 66 8.67 -20.31 18.54
N THR A 67 8.26 -21.12 19.47
CA THR A 67 6.94 -21.79 19.45
C THR A 67 6.07 -21.12 20.52
N VAL A 68 4.97 -20.51 20.10
CA VAL A 68 4.00 -19.86 20.99
C VAL A 68 2.67 -20.60 20.88
N ASP A 69 2.11 -21.04 21.99
CA ASP A 69 0.86 -21.82 22.04
C ASP A 69 0.86 -23.05 21.11
N GLY A 70 2.03 -23.69 20.93
CA GLY A 70 2.19 -24.84 20.04
C GLY A 70 2.33 -24.51 18.55
N HIS A 71 2.40 -23.22 18.18
CA HIS A 71 2.50 -22.77 16.79
C HIS A 71 3.85 -22.09 16.50
N PRO A 72 4.39 -22.23 15.28
CA PRO A 72 5.60 -21.52 14.89
C PRO A 72 5.34 -20.01 14.87
N ALA A 73 6.24 -19.25 15.47
CA ALA A 73 6.13 -17.80 15.59
C ALA A 73 7.47 -17.09 15.44
N LEU A 74 7.42 -15.83 14.98
CA LEU A 74 8.49 -14.85 15.15
C LEU A 74 8.09 -13.94 16.31
N VAL A 75 9.01 -13.80 17.27
CA VAL A 75 8.83 -12.95 18.45
C VAL A 75 9.89 -11.87 18.45
N ALA A 76 9.50 -10.64 18.75
CA ALA A 76 10.39 -9.53 18.96
C ALA A 76 9.96 -8.72 20.19
N ASP A 77 10.89 -8.00 20.80
CA ASP A 77 10.57 -7.13 21.92
C ASP A 77 10.00 -5.80 21.41
N VAL A 78 9.06 -5.23 22.13
CA VAL A 78 8.52 -3.88 21.87
C VAL A 78 9.31 -2.88 22.69
N GLU A 79 9.84 -1.84 22.05
CA GLU A 79 10.53 -0.77 22.74
C GLU A 79 9.64 -0.16 23.84
N PRO A 80 10.14 0.02 25.07
CA PRO A 80 9.35 0.55 26.20
C PRO A 80 8.63 1.86 25.88
N ALA A 81 9.29 2.74 25.13
CA ALA A 81 8.72 4.03 24.70
C ALA A 81 7.54 3.86 23.73
N MET A 82 7.45 2.75 23.02
CA MET A 82 6.39 2.45 22.05
C MET A 82 5.20 1.73 22.67
N GLN A 83 5.37 1.03 23.78
CA GLN A 83 4.32 0.23 24.42
C GLN A 83 3.01 1.01 24.67
N PRO A 84 3.00 2.28 25.12
CA PRO A 84 1.78 3.04 25.31
C PRO A 84 0.91 3.17 24.06
N PHE A 85 1.54 3.25 22.87
CA PHE A 85 0.83 3.39 21.59
C PHE A 85 0.09 2.10 21.19
N PHE A 86 0.53 0.95 21.70
CA PHE A 86 -0.07 -0.36 21.39
C PHE A 86 -0.98 -0.90 22.48
N LYS A 87 -1.18 -0.15 23.59
CA LYS A 87 -2.03 -0.56 24.70
C LYS A 87 -3.45 -0.97 24.27
N GLY A 88 -4.02 -0.25 23.29
CA GLY A 88 -5.38 -0.53 22.79
C GLY A 88 -5.53 -1.86 22.01
N ARG A 89 -4.41 -2.44 21.54
CA ARG A 89 -4.38 -3.74 20.84
C ARG A 89 -3.68 -4.83 21.64
N ALA A 90 -3.13 -4.52 22.82
CA ALA A 90 -2.45 -5.50 23.65
C ALA A 90 -3.36 -6.70 23.97
N GLY A 91 -2.84 -7.91 23.86
CA GLY A 91 -3.56 -9.16 24.03
C GLY A 91 -4.53 -9.54 22.90
N LYS A 92 -4.73 -8.66 21.89
CA LYS A 92 -5.62 -8.95 20.76
C LYS A 92 -4.85 -9.60 19.62
N LYS A 93 -5.31 -10.75 19.18
CA LYS A 93 -4.84 -11.46 18.00
C LYS A 93 -5.52 -10.86 16.77
N LEU A 94 -4.76 -10.26 15.86
CA LEU A 94 -5.26 -9.58 14.67
C LEU A 94 -4.77 -10.30 13.40
N ALA A 95 -5.67 -10.46 12.44
CA ALA A 95 -5.34 -10.92 11.10
C ALA A 95 -4.85 -9.76 10.24
N ALA A 96 -4.00 -10.03 9.25
CA ALA A 96 -3.39 -9.02 8.39
C ALA A 96 -3.55 -9.33 6.89
N GLY A 97 -3.13 -8.40 6.04
CA GLY A 97 -3.21 -8.45 4.57
C GLY A 97 -4.41 -7.68 4.05
N ASN A 98 -4.18 -6.68 3.19
CA ASN A 98 -5.23 -5.77 2.71
C ASN A 98 -5.95 -6.29 1.47
N GLU A 99 -5.22 -6.90 0.54
CA GLU A 99 -5.68 -7.35 -0.76
C GLU A 99 -4.98 -8.65 -1.17
N GLY A 100 -5.47 -9.32 -2.20
CA GLY A 100 -4.86 -10.52 -2.73
C GLY A 100 -5.65 -11.12 -3.87
N ALA A 101 -5.16 -12.25 -4.39
CA ALA A 101 -5.83 -12.99 -5.44
C ALA A 101 -5.70 -14.50 -5.21
N GLY A 102 -6.66 -15.23 -5.74
CA GLY A 102 -6.69 -16.68 -5.63
C GLY A 102 -7.86 -17.29 -6.38
N LYS A 103 -8.01 -18.58 -6.27
CA LYS A 103 -9.04 -19.36 -6.97
C LYS A 103 -10.27 -19.57 -6.09
N VAL A 104 -11.46 -19.37 -6.62
CA VAL A 104 -12.71 -19.71 -5.93
C VAL A 104 -12.88 -21.23 -5.90
N VAL A 105 -12.90 -21.81 -4.70
CA VAL A 105 -12.94 -23.27 -4.47
C VAL A 105 -14.24 -23.76 -3.84
N ALA A 106 -15.04 -22.85 -3.29
CA ALA A 106 -16.40 -23.14 -2.85
C ALA A 106 -17.28 -21.88 -2.99
N ALA A 107 -18.59 -22.05 -3.14
CA ALA A 107 -19.53 -20.97 -3.31
C ALA A 107 -20.86 -21.28 -2.65
N GLY A 108 -21.51 -20.24 -2.09
CA GLY A 108 -22.88 -20.31 -1.64
C GLY A 108 -23.89 -20.46 -2.79
N SER A 109 -25.16 -20.56 -2.47
CA SER A 109 -26.19 -20.98 -3.45
C SER A 109 -26.68 -19.90 -4.42
N SER A 110 -26.29 -18.62 -4.23
CA SER A 110 -26.71 -17.56 -5.16
C SER A 110 -26.05 -17.69 -6.53
N ASP A 111 -26.76 -17.27 -7.60
CA ASP A 111 -26.23 -17.28 -8.97
C ASP A 111 -24.90 -16.51 -9.09
N ALA A 112 -24.80 -15.37 -8.40
CA ALA A 112 -23.59 -14.54 -8.40
C ALA A 112 -22.39 -15.27 -7.76
N ALA A 113 -22.60 -16.01 -6.68
CA ALA A 113 -21.54 -16.81 -6.05
C ALA A 113 -21.16 -18.00 -6.93
N GLN A 114 -22.15 -18.73 -7.45
CA GLN A 114 -21.95 -19.88 -8.34
C GLN A 114 -21.25 -19.51 -9.66
N ALA A 115 -21.51 -18.32 -10.19
CA ALA A 115 -20.84 -17.82 -11.40
C ALA A 115 -19.33 -17.60 -11.21
N LEU A 116 -18.83 -17.54 -9.98
CA LEU A 116 -17.40 -17.37 -9.67
C LEU A 116 -16.68 -18.70 -9.44
N MET A 117 -17.38 -19.83 -9.32
CA MET A 117 -16.75 -21.13 -9.08
C MET A 117 -15.64 -21.44 -10.09
N GLY A 118 -14.47 -21.82 -9.56
CA GLY A 118 -13.30 -22.18 -10.35
C GLY A 118 -12.55 -21.01 -11.01
N LYS A 119 -13.07 -19.77 -10.91
CA LYS A 119 -12.40 -18.58 -11.46
C LYS A 119 -11.29 -18.10 -10.54
N THR A 120 -10.25 -17.54 -11.13
CA THR A 120 -9.25 -16.72 -10.41
C THR A 120 -9.83 -15.33 -10.21
N VAL A 121 -9.80 -14.85 -8.96
CA VAL A 121 -10.36 -13.55 -8.58
C VAL A 121 -9.33 -12.73 -7.82
N THR A 122 -9.41 -11.41 -7.95
CA THR A 122 -8.75 -10.47 -7.06
C THR A 122 -9.75 -9.95 -6.05
N ILE A 123 -9.29 -9.72 -4.81
CA ILE A 123 -10.13 -9.35 -3.67
C ILE A 123 -9.47 -8.30 -2.78
N VAL A 124 -10.29 -7.47 -2.14
CA VAL A 124 -9.90 -6.48 -1.14
C VAL A 124 -10.82 -6.59 0.08
N GLY A 125 -10.32 -6.27 1.27
CA GLY A 125 -11.18 -6.26 2.47
C GLY A 125 -10.51 -6.81 3.74
N GLY A 126 -9.19 -6.90 3.73
CA GLY A 126 -8.42 -7.30 4.91
C GLY A 126 -8.33 -8.81 5.14
N GLU A 127 -7.42 -9.19 6.04
CA GLU A 127 -7.20 -10.58 6.49
C GLU A 127 -6.78 -11.54 5.38
N MET A 128 -5.97 -11.09 4.41
CA MET A 128 -5.59 -11.89 3.24
C MET A 128 -4.40 -12.83 3.49
N TYR A 129 -3.63 -12.65 4.57
CA TYR A 129 -2.53 -13.57 4.89
C TYR A 129 -3.06 -14.86 5.51
N ARG A 130 -3.83 -15.60 4.71
CA ARG A 130 -4.39 -16.91 5.03
C ARG A 130 -4.49 -17.78 3.78
N THR A 131 -4.60 -19.06 3.94
CA THR A 131 -4.73 -19.99 2.80
C THR A 131 -6.11 -19.95 2.14
N HIS A 132 -7.17 -19.67 2.91
CA HIS A 132 -8.55 -19.63 2.44
C HIS A 132 -9.28 -18.41 3.03
N ARG A 133 -9.94 -17.64 2.18
CA ARG A 133 -10.71 -16.46 2.59
C ARG A 133 -12.19 -16.60 2.18
N VAL A 134 -13.09 -16.48 3.14
CA VAL A 134 -14.52 -16.37 2.86
C VAL A 134 -14.86 -14.91 2.60
N MET A 135 -15.50 -14.62 1.47
CA MET A 135 -15.79 -13.26 1.00
C MET A 135 -17.17 -13.18 0.37
N PRO A 136 -17.89 -12.05 0.48
CA PRO A 136 -19.03 -11.78 -0.38
C PRO A 136 -18.65 -11.84 -1.87
N ALA A 137 -19.42 -12.53 -2.70
CA ALA A 137 -19.15 -12.68 -4.13
C ALA A 137 -18.99 -11.31 -4.84
N MET A 138 -19.75 -10.30 -4.43
CA MET A 138 -19.66 -8.95 -4.96
C MET A 138 -18.32 -8.24 -4.73
N MET A 139 -17.50 -8.71 -3.77
CA MET A 139 -16.16 -8.19 -3.48
C MET A 139 -15.06 -8.91 -4.26
N CYS A 140 -15.44 -9.86 -5.09
CA CYS A 140 -14.53 -10.66 -5.91
C CYS A 140 -14.61 -10.21 -7.36
N VAL A 141 -13.49 -9.73 -7.92
CA VAL A 141 -13.40 -9.33 -9.32
C VAL A 141 -12.66 -10.43 -10.09
N PRO A 142 -13.32 -11.12 -11.04
CA PRO A 142 -12.68 -12.17 -11.82
C PRO A 142 -11.57 -11.59 -12.71
N LEU A 143 -10.43 -12.27 -12.73
CA LEU A 143 -9.36 -11.97 -13.67
C LEU A 143 -9.71 -12.54 -15.08
N PRO A 144 -9.06 -12.02 -16.12
CA PRO A 144 -9.16 -12.64 -17.45
C PRO A 144 -8.82 -14.12 -17.41
N GLU A 145 -9.45 -14.91 -18.29
CA GLU A 145 -9.20 -16.35 -18.35
C GLU A 145 -7.71 -16.64 -18.60
N GLY A 146 -7.15 -17.56 -17.81
CA GLY A 146 -5.73 -17.92 -17.89
C GLY A 146 -4.77 -16.94 -17.17
N ALA A 147 -5.23 -15.80 -16.67
CA ALA A 147 -4.37 -14.90 -15.90
C ALA A 147 -4.00 -15.53 -14.55
N PRO A 148 -2.70 -15.56 -14.20
CA PRO A 148 -2.27 -16.10 -12.91
C PRO A 148 -2.62 -15.16 -11.77
N ALA A 149 -2.90 -15.70 -10.58
CA ALA A 149 -3.30 -14.91 -9.41
C ALA A 149 -2.28 -13.80 -9.03
N LYS A 150 -0.98 -14.02 -9.28
CA LYS A 150 0.07 -13.03 -9.03
C LYS A 150 -0.16 -11.70 -9.77
N GLU A 151 -0.81 -11.72 -10.94
CA GLU A 151 -1.15 -10.51 -11.69
C GLU A 151 -2.33 -9.76 -11.07
N GLY A 152 -3.18 -10.47 -10.33
CA GLY A 152 -4.31 -9.92 -9.59
C GLY A 152 -4.00 -9.49 -8.16
N ALA A 153 -2.83 -9.86 -7.62
CA ALA A 153 -2.55 -9.74 -6.20
C ALA A 153 -2.57 -8.28 -5.69
N SER A 154 -2.21 -7.29 -6.52
CA SER A 154 -2.13 -5.87 -6.14
C SER A 154 -2.93 -4.99 -7.10
N LEU A 155 -4.22 -5.26 -7.26
CA LEU A 155 -5.10 -4.51 -8.17
C LEU A 155 -6.00 -3.47 -7.49
N PHE A 156 -6.00 -3.40 -6.16
CA PHE A 156 -6.84 -2.45 -5.43
C PHE A 156 -6.05 -1.36 -4.73
N VAL A 157 -5.20 -1.68 -3.76
CA VAL A 157 -4.62 -0.67 -2.86
C VAL A 157 -3.81 0.36 -3.63
N ASN A 158 -2.81 -0.05 -4.38
CA ASN A 158 -1.94 0.88 -5.11
C ASN A 158 -2.63 1.53 -6.33
N PRO A 159 -3.34 0.80 -7.21
CA PRO A 159 -4.01 1.43 -8.35
C PRO A 159 -5.10 2.42 -7.94
N MET A 160 -5.91 2.09 -6.93
CA MET A 160 -6.95 3.01 -6.44
C MET A 160 -6.35 4.24 -5.77
N THR A 161 -5.23 4.09 -5.06
CA THR A 161 -4.50 5.22 -4.47
C THR A 161 -3.93 6.13 -5.57
N ALA A 162 -3.30 5.56 -6.60
CA ALA A 162 -2.79 6.33 -7.75
C ALA A 162 -3.92 7.09 -8.48
N GLN A 163 -5.05 6.43 -8.72
CA GLN A 163 -6.22 7.07 -9.31
C GLN A 163 -6.80 8.15 -8.39
N GLY A 164 -6.83 7.89 -7.08
CA GLY A 164 -7.26 8.86 -6.06
C GLY A 164 -6.43 10.14 -6.10
N PHE A 165 -5.11 10.04 -6.28
CA PHE A 165 -4.24 11.21 -6.39
C PHE A 165 -4.60 12.09 -7.59
N ILE A 166 -4.83 11.50 -8.76
CA ILE A 166 -5.23 12.22 -9.97
C ILE A 166 -6.63 12.82 -9.81
N ASN A 167 -7.56 12.07 -9.21
CA ASN A 167 -8.92 12.55 -8.97
C ASN A 167 -8.92 13.75 -8.01
N THR A 168 -8.14 13.70 -6.92
CA THR A 168 -7.98 14.83 -5.99
C THR A 168 -7.38 16.05 -6.71
N MET A 169 -6.31 15.84 -7.47
CA MET A 169 -5.71 16.92 -8.27
C MET A 169 -6.76 17.65 -9.14
N ARG A 170 -7.55 16.89 -9.87
CA ARG A 170 -8.59 17.45 -10.75
C ARG A 170 -9.73 18.11 -9.98
N ALA A 171 -10.19 17.49 -8.90
CA ALA A 171 -11.28 18.02 -8.08
C ALA A 171 -10.93 19.33 -7.39
N GLU A 172 -9.66 19.51 -7.02
CA GLU A 172 -9.16 20.71 -6.35
C GLU A 172 -8.54 21.74 -7.32
N GLY A 173 -8.50 21.44 -8.62
CA GLY A 173 -8.07 22.37 -9.66
C GLY A 173 -6.56 22.53 -9.80
N HIS A 174 -5.77 21.55 -9.33
CA HIS A 174 -4.32 21.54 -9.52
C HIS A 174 -3.94 21.04 -10.92
N GLU A 175 -2.80 21.54 -11.44
CA GLU A 175 -2.33 21.23 -12.81
C GLU A 175 -1.40 20.03 -12.88
N GLY A 176 -0.72 19.68 -11.77
CA GLY A 176 0.25 18.59 -11.71
C GLY A 176 0.51 18.10 -10.28
N LEU A 177 1.26 17.02 -10.19
CA LEU A 177 1.52 16.29 -8.95
C LEU A 177 3.00 16.26 -8.60
N VAL A 178 3.30 16.24 -7.28
CA VAL A 178 4.60 15.84 -6.72
C VAL A 178 4.40 14.55 -5.92
N HIS A 179 5.26 13.57 -6.11
CA HIS A 179 5.21 12.32 -5.35
C HIS A 179 6.59 11.91 -4.83
N THR A 180 6.68 11.63 -3.52
CA THR A 180 7.88 11.08 -2.88
C THR A 180 7.85 9.55 -2.91
N ALA A 181 8.99 8.89 -2.63
CA ALA A 181 9.14 7.45 -2.79
C ALA A 181 8.66 6.94 -4.17
N ALA A 182 8.88 7.75 -5.21
CA ALA A 182 8.25 7.59 -6.51
C ALA A 182 8.63 6.31 -7.27
N ALA A 183 9.73 5.64 -6.90
CA ALA A 183 10.12 4.35 -7.46
C ALA A 183 9.44 3.14 -6.77
N SER A 184 8.59 3.38 -5.76
CA SER A 184 7.77 2.33 -5.13
C SER A 184 6.77 1.72 -6.11
N ASN A 185 6.13 0.61 -5.72
CA ASN A 185 5.08 0.00 -6.54
C ASN A 185 3.95 1.01 -6.86
N LEU A 186 3.45 1.72 -5.85
CA LEU A 186 2.48 2.80 -6.03
C LEU A 186 3.02 3.89 -6.98
N GLY A 187 4.24 4.37 -6.75
CA GLY A 187 4.82 5.44 -7.56
C GLY A 187 5.00 5.06 -9.04
N GLN A 188 5.39 3.82 -9.33
CA GLN A 188 5.48 3.32 -10.71
C GLN A 188 4.11 3.20 -11.37
N MET A 189 3.06 2.80 -10.64
CA MET A 189 1.69 2.77 -11.13
C MET A 189 1.17 4.18 -11.39
N LEU A 190 1.42 5.12 -10.47
CA LEU A 190 1.09 6.54 -10.64
C LEU A 190 1.80 7.13 -11.87
N ALA A 191 3.10 6.85 -12.04
CA ALA A 191 3.88 7.32 -13.18
C ALA A 191 3.26 6.88 -14.52
N LYS A 192 2.95 5.59 -14.64
CA LYS A 192 2.29 5.05 -15.86
C LYS A 192 0.91 5.67 -16.09
N LEU A 193 0.15 5.86 -15.04
CA LEU A 193 -1.18 6.46 -15.13
C LEU A 193 -1.10 7.94 -15.53
N CYS A 194 -0.19 8.72 -14.93
CA CYS A 194 0.06 10.11 -15.29
C CYS A 194 0.47 10.26 -16.76
N LEU A 195 1.39 9.41 -17.24
CA LEU A 195 1.78 9.41 -18.66
C LEU A 195 0.59 9.09 -19.58
N LYS A 196 -0.23 8.11 -19.22
CA LYS A 196 -1.43 7.72 -19.99
C LYS A 196 -2.46 8.85 -20.07
N GLU A 197 -2.63 9.60 -18.98
CA GLU A 197 -3.66 10.63 -18.84
C GLU A 197 -3.16 12.05 -19.10
N GLY A 198 -1.87 12.20 -19.47
CA GLY A 198 -1.25 13.49 -19.74
C GLY A 198 -1.12 14.39 -18.51
N VAL A 199 -1.02 13.80 -17.31
CA VAL A 199 -0.88 14.54 -16.05
C VAL A 199 0.60 14.77 -15.76
N PRO A 200 1.05 16.03 -15.56
CA PRO A 200 2.41 16.33 -15.16
C PRO A 200 2.74 15.75 -13.79
N LEU A 201 3.86 15.03 -13.69
CA LEU A 201 4.31 14.41 -12.43
C LEU A 201 5.78 14.72 -12.16
N VAL A 202 6.05 15.35 -11.02
CA VAL A 202 7.40 15.51 -10.47
C VAL A 202 7.66 14.38 -9.47
N ALA A 203 8.57 13.49 -9.81
CA ALA A 203 8.89 12.30 -9.04
C ALA A 203 10.16 12.48 -8.22
N ILE A 204 10.09 12.31 -6.89
CA ILE A 204 11.24 12.42 -5.99
C ILE A 204 11.74 11.04 -5.61
N VAL A 205 13.03 10.79 -5.85
CA VAL A 205 13.75 9.55 -5.54
C VAL A 205 14.99 9.85 -4.72
N ARG A 206 15.74 8.80 -4.30
CA ARG A 206 16.94 8.95 -3.47
C ARG A 206 18.14 8.14 -3.98
N SER A 207 18.13 7.75 -5.24
CA SER A 207 19.28 7.09 -5.88
C SER A 207 19.15 7.07 -7.39
N ASP A 208 20.28 6.96 -8.08
CA ASP A 208 20.34 6.83 -9.55
C ASP A 208 19.63 5.56 -10.05
N ALA A 209 19.67 4.46 -9.29
CA ALA A 209 18.95 3.23 -9.62
C ALA A 209 17.42 3.46 -9.62
N GLN A 210 16.88 4.16 -8.62
CA GLN A 210 15.48 4.52 -8.56
C GLN A 210 15.09 5.51 -9.67
N LYS A 211 15.96 6.47 -9.97
CA LYS A 211 15.79 7.40 -11.09
C LYS A 211 15.66 6.64 -12.41
N LYS A 212 16.55 5.66 -12.64
CA LYS A 212 16.53 4.84 -13.85
C LYS A 212 15.20 4.11 -14.05
N ILE A 213 14.62 3.52 -13.00
CA ILE A 213 13.31 2.86 -13.06
C ILE A 213 12.25 3.78 -13.66
N LEU A 214 12.18 5.02 -13.20
CA LEU A 214 11.14 5.96 -13.62
C LEU A 214 11.43 6.57 -14.99
N THR A 215 12.69 6.82 -15.33
CA THR A 215 13.06 7.29 -16.67
C THR A 215 12.85 6.21 -17.73
N ASP A 216 13.06 4.92 -17.40
CA ASP A 216 12.74 3.80 -18.27
C ASP A 216 11.21 3.67 -18.51
N ILE A 217 10.38 4.08 -17.55
CA ILE A 217 8.91 4.19 -17.72
C ILE A 217 8.54 5.35 -18.64
N GLY A 218 9.40 6.37 -18.79
CA GLY A 218 9.19 7.53 -19.65
C GLY A 218 8.99 8.86 -18.90
N LEU A 219 9.16 8.91 -17.57
CA LEU A 219 9.09 10.18 -16.84
C LEU A 219 10.30 11.08 -17.13
N THR A 220 10.04 12.37 -17.30
CA THR A 220 11.06 13.41 -17.52
C THR A 220 11.51 14.11 -16.23
N HIS A 221 10.58 14.40 -15.32
CA HIS A 221 10.86 15.11 -14.08
C HIS A 221 11.11 14.14 -12.93
N VAL A 222 12.31 13.53 -12.93
CA VAL A 222 12.74 12.59 -11.86
C VAL A 222 13.95 13.18 -11.14
N ILE A 223 13.76 13.54 -9.85
CA ILE A 223 14.70 14.32 -9.07
C ILE A 223 15.23 13.51 -7.90
N ASP A 224 16.56 13.44 -7.79
CA ASP A 224 17.23 12.72 -6.69
C ASP A 224 17.44 13.68 -5.51
N SER A 225 16.80 13.39 -4.38
CA SER A 225 16.86 14.21 -3.16
C SER A 225 18.19 14.13 -2.40
N THR A 226 19.13 13.29 -2.84
CA THR A 226 20.46 13.15 -2.22
C THR A 226 21.52 14.06 -2.86
N LYS A 227 21.18 14.73 -3.98
CA LYS A 227 22.12 15.57 -4.71
C LYS A 227 22.10 17.01 -4.18
N ASP A 228 23.23 17.69 -4.25
CA ASP A 228 23.38 19.07 -3.76
C ASP A 228 22.45 20.07 -4.48
N ASP A 229 22.15 19.81 -5.77
CA ASP A 229 21.28 20.63 -6.62
C ASP A 229 19.78 20.23 -6.54
N PHE A 230 19.40 19.44 -5.53
CA PHE A 230 18.04 18.94 -5.36
C PHE A 230 16.98 20.05 -5.38
N MET A 231 17.18 21.10 -4.56
CA MET A 231 16.20 22.18 -4.45
C MET A 231 16.06 22.99 -5.76
N ASP A 232 17.16 23.26 -6.44
CA ASP A 232 17.12 24.02 -7.69
C ASP A 232 16.39 23.24 -8.79
N LYS A 233 16.66 21.94 -8.90
CA LYS A 233 15.97 21.04 -9.83
C LYS A 233 14.49 20.87 -9.48
N LEU A 234 14.15 20.80 -8.21
CA LEU A 234 12.76 20.69 -7.76
C LEU A 234 11.98 21.96 -8.12
N ILE A 235 12.52 23.14 -7.84
CA ILE A 235 11.91 24.43 -8.18
C ILE A 235 11.70 24.54 -9.71
N ALA A 236 12.73 24.20 -10.50
CA ALA A 236 12.65 24.25 -11.95
C ALA A 236 11.55 23.31 -12.49
N ALA A 237 11.50 22.06 -12.02
CA ALA A 237 10.49 21.09 -12.43
C ALA A 237 9.07 21.52 -12.03
N LEU A 238 8.89 22.09 -10.82
CA LEU A 238 7.60 22.61 -10.37
C LEU A 238 7.17 23.83 -11.18
N ALA A 239 8.09 24.72 -11.53
CA ALA A 239 7.79 25.86 -12.39
C ALA A 239 7.39 25.44 -13.81
N GLU A 240 8.03 24.42 -14.37
CA GLU A 240 7.71 23.88 -15.69
C GLU A 240 6.36 23.13 -15.71
N THR A 241 6.09 22.31 -14.69
CA THR A 241 4.89 21.45 -14.61
C THR A 241 3.65 22.15 -14.05
N GLY A 242 3.83 23.24 -13.31
CA GLY A 242 2.74 23.86 -12.55
C GLY A 242 2.22 23.03 -11.39
N ALA A 243 2.97 22.03 -10.94
CA ALA A 243 2.53 21.13 -9.89
C ALA A 243 2.46 21.84 -8.53
N THR A 244 1.27 21.87 -7.94
CA THR A 244 0.96 22.49 -6.64
C THR A 244 0.31 21.52 -5.64
N LEU A 245 0.18 20.24 -5.98
CA LEU A 245 -0.31 19.19 -5.08
C LEU A 245 0.77 18.14 -4.84
N GLY A 246 1.14 17.92 -3.57
CA GLY A 246 2.17 16.96 -3.18
C GLY A 246 1.64 15.80 -2.35
N PHE A 247 2.02 14.56 -2.70
CA PHE A 247 1.75 13.37 -1.91
C PHE A 247 3.07 12.83 -1.35
N ASP A 248 3.31 13.11 -0.06
CA ASP A 248 4.50 12.62 0.66
C ASP A 248 4.24 11.27 1.31
N ALA A 249 4.70 10.20 0.66
CA ALA A 249 4.61 8.84 1.18
C ALA A 249 5.68 8.49 2.23
N ILE A 250 6.64 9.40 2.49
CA ILE A 250 7.70 9.19 3.50
C ILE A 250 7.20 9.60 4.88
N GLY A 251 6.48 10.73 4.95
CA GLY A 251 5.80 11.17 6.18
C GLY A 251 6.74 11.55 7.32
N GLY A 252 7.92 12.09 7.01
CA GLY A 252 8.87 12.48 8.06
C GLY A 252 10.04 13.32 7.57
N GLY A 253 10.85 13.81 8.52
CA GLY A 253 12.00 14.67 8.24
C GLY A 253 11.59 16.03 7.68
N LYS A 254 12.31 16.52 6.67
CA LYS A 254 12.12 17.85 6.08
C LYS A 254 11.51 17.85 4.68
N MET A 255 11.12 16.68 4.14
CA MET A 255 10.71 16.55 2.75
C MET A 255 9.46 17.39 2.41
N ALA A 256 8.43 17.33 3.24
CA ALA A 256 7.24 18.16 3.07
C ALA A 256 7.58 19.65 3.05
N SER A 257 8.44 20.11 3.96
CA SER A 257 8.91 21.51 3.98
C SER A 257 9.67 21.89 2.71
N TYR A 258 10.51 21.00 2.18
CA TYR A 258 11.22 21.23 0.91
C TYR A 258 10.26 21.34 -0.26
N ILE A 259 9.25 20.48 -0.33
CA ILE A 259 8.23 20.52 -1.39
C ILE A 259 7.46 21.84 -1.33
N LEU A 260 6.94 22.22 -0.17
CA LEU A 260 6.19 23.48 0.00
C LEU A 260 7.04 24.71 -0.31
N THR A 261 8.28 24.76 0.19
CA THR A 261 9.22 25.85 -0.12
C THR A 261 9.52 25.93 -1.62
N ALA A 262 9.67 24.78 -2.27
CA ALA A 262 9.93 24.75 -3.72
C ALA A 262 8.70 25.18 -4.53
N MET A 263 7.48 24.82 -4.10
CA MET A 263 6.22 25.28 -4.71
C MET A 263 6.07 26.81 -4.65
N GLU A 264 6.32 27.41 -3.47
CA GLU A 264 6.30 28.87 -3.31
C GLU A 264 7.30 29.57 -4.25
N LYS A 265 8.53 29.07 -4.33
CA LYS A 265 9.55 29.62 -5.24
C LYS A 265 9.19 29.41 -6.71
N ALA A 266 8.62 28.25 -7.06
CA ALA A 266 8.18 27.97 -8.42
C ALA A 266 7.02 28.88 -8.83
N ALA A 267 6.07 29.15 -7.93
CA ALA A 267 4.97 30.10 -8.15
C ALA A 267 5.52 31.50 -8.47
N ALA A 268 6.51 31.98 -7.71
CA ALA A 268 7.16 33.26 -7.98
C ALA A 268 7.87 33.29 -9.38
N VAL A 269 8.53 32.19 -9.78
CA VAL A 269 9.12 32.04 -11.11
C VAL A 269 8.07 32.10 -12.21
N ARG A 270 6.87 31.59 -11.97
CA ARG A 270 5.71 31.62 -12.88
C ARG A 270 4.99 32.99 -12.91
N GLY A 271 5.43 33.96 -12.11
CA GLY A 271 4.87 35.31 -12.07
C GLY A 271 3.67 35.47 -11.11
N ALA A 272 3.52 34.59 -10.13
CA ALA A 272 2.55 34.78 -9.07
C ALA A 272 2.83 36.07 -8.28
N GLU A 273 1.77 36.81 -7.92
CA GLU A 273 1.90 38.05 -7.16
C GLU A 273 2.41 37.71 -5.73
N PHE A 274 3.43 38.48 -5.31
CA PHE A 274 3.96 38.33 -3.95
C PHE A 274 2.93 38.79 -2.90
N SER A 275 2.59 37.91 -1.97
CA SER A 275 1.76 38.24 -0.81
C SER A 275 2.59 38.31 0.46
N VAL A 276 2.47 39.40 1.22
CA VAL A 276 3.12 39.55 2.54
C VAL A 276 2.38 38.77 3.65
N TYR A 277 1.12 38.43 3.39
CA TYR A 277 0.22 37.85 4.41
C TYR A 277 -0.40 36.52 4.00
N GLY A 278 -0.03 35.94 2.88
CA GLY A 278 -0.59 34.69 2.41
C GLY A 278 0.35 33.89 1.53
N SER A 279 0.11 32.59 1.42
CA SER A 279 0.78 31.73 0.43
C SER A 279 0.30 32.05 -0.96
N THR A 280 1.17 31.85 -1.96
CA THR A 280 0.85 31.92 -3.38
C THR A 280 0.52 30.56 -3.97
N VAL A 281 0.53 29.52 -3.11
CA VAL A 281 0.27 28.10 -3.46
C VAL A 281 -0.83 27.52 -2.60
#